data_bd32a9ede9a0894879043f42c50d6253
#
_entry.id   bd32a9ede9a0894879043f42c50d6253
#
_cell.length_a   1.000
_cell.length_b   1.000
_cell.length_c   1.000
_cell.angle_alpha   90.00
_cell.angle_beta   90.00
_cell.angle_gamma   90.00
#
_symmetry.space_group_name_H-M   'P 1'
#
loop_
_entity.id
_entity.type
_entity.pdbx_description
1 polymer ?
#
loop_
_entity_poly.entity_id
_entity_poly.type
_entity_poly.pdbx_seq_one_letter_code
_entity_poly.pdbx_strand_id
1 'polypeptide(L)'
;PDETFDVIFADPPYNLQLQNNLVRPDRSKVDAVNDKWDQFESFKTYDKFTNQWLNECKRILKKNGSIWVIGSYHNIFRVGKIIQDLDFWILNDVIWNKKNPMPNFRGTRFTNAHETLIWASKNKKSKYTFNYQSMKSFNDDLQMRSTWNLPICSGKERLRNNGKKVHSTQKPEALLHRIILASSNKGDFILDPFLGSGTTAVVSKKLGRYYFGVEKEKEYFEVANERIKNTNIIDDEFLDTLKNNKSKPRIPFGSLIELGLIKPGIEIYDQKKKIYAKVMVDGSIK
;
A
#
# COMPACT_ATOMS: atom_id res chain seq x y z
N PRO A 1 16.55 -19.14 -7.27
CA PRO A 1 16.04 -20.48 -7.04
C PRO A 1 14.51 -20.50 -7.10
N ASP A 2 13.93 -21.66 -7.39
CA ASP A 2 12.48 -21.85 -7.36
C ASP A 2 11.97 -21.79 -5.92
N GLU A 3 10.68 -21.46 -5.75
CA GLU A 3 9.97 -21.51 -4.47
C GLU A 3 10.72 -20.86 -3.28
N THR A 4 11.26 -19.67 -3.51
CA THR A 4 12.09 -18.94 -2.54
C THR A 4 11.32 -17.92 -1.72
N PHE A 5 10.38 -17.22 -2.33
CA PHE A 5 9.71 -16.06 -1.72
C PHE A 5 8.34 -16.41 -1.15
N ASP A 6 8.06 -15.86 0.04
CA ASP A 6 6.77 -16.01 0.71
C ASP A 6 5.75 -15.02 0.15
N VAL A 7 6.20 -13.79 -0.11
CA VAL A 7 5.36 -12.74 -0.69
C VAL A 7 6.11 -12.00 -1.80
N ILE A 8 5.41 -11.71 -2.87
CA ILE A 8 5.88 -10.80 -3.93
C ILE A 8 4.95 -9.59 -3.95
N PHE A 9 5.53 -8.40 -3.91
CA PHE A 9 4.81 -7.15 -4.23
C PHE A 9 5.39 -6.59 -5.52
N ALA A 10 4.54 -6.28 -6.48
CA ALA A 10 4.95 -5.76 -7.79
C ALA A 10 4.20 -4.47 -8.13
N ASP A 11 4.96 -3.42 -8.44
CA ASP A 11 4.49 -2.14 -8.99
C ASP A 11 5.05 -1.98 -10.43
N PRO A 12 4.51 -2.77 -11.40
CA PRO A 12 5.06 -2.80 -12.75
C PRO A 12 4.79 -1.50 -13.50
N PRO A 13 5.46 -1.26 -14.64
CA PRO A 13 5.08 -0.19 -15.55
C PRO A 13 3.59 -0.20 -15.88
N TYR A 14 2.96 1.00 -15.92
CA TYR A 14 1.51 1.13 -16.16
C TYR A 14 1.15 1.32 -17.62
N ASN A 15 2.15 1.56 -18.48
CA ASN A 15 1.97 1.91 -19.88
C ASN A 15 1.07 3.15 -20.05
N LEU A 16 1.40 4.23 -19.31
CA LEU A 16 0.57 5.43 -19.21
C LEU A 16 0.37 6.16 -20.53
N GLN A 17 1.25 5.98 -21.52
CA GLN A 17 1.19 6.54 -22.87
C GLN A 17 0.86 8.05 -22.88
N LEU A 18 1.47 8.81 -21.98
CA LEU A 18 1.27 10.25 -21.89
C LEU A 18 1.92 10.93 -23.10
N GLN A 19 1.12 11.31 -24.09
CA GLN A 19 1.58 11.90 -25.35
C GLN A 19 1.92 13.39 -25.26
N ASN A 20 1.53 14.08 -24.20
CA ASN A 20 1.65 15.54 -24.08
C ASN A 20 2.13 16.00 -22.70
N ASN A 21 2.89 17.09 -22.68
CA ASN A 21 3.20 17.80 -21.45
C ASN A 21 1.90 18.23 -20.75
N LEU A 22 1.68 17.73 -19.54
CA LEU A 22 0.59 18.18 -18.69
C LEU A 22 0.96 19.55 -18.10
N VAL A 23 0.06 20.51 -18.23
CA VAL A 23 0.24 21.87 -17.73
C VAL A 23 -0.85 22.16 -16.71
N ARG A 24 -0.49 22.78 -15.59
CA ARG A 24 -1.45 23.24 -14.57
C ARG A 24 -2.18 24.49 -15.04
N PRO A 25 -3.28 24.90 -14.36
CA PRO A 25 -3.97 26.15 -14.67
C PRO A 25 -3.08 27.39 -14.61
N ASP A 26 -2.06 27.39 -13.75
CA ASP A 26 -1.05 28.46 -13.61
C ASP A 26 0.05 28.41 -14.69
N ARG A 27 -0.12 27.58 -15.73
CA ARG A 27 0.83 27.32 -16.82
C ARG A 27 2.14 26.64 -16.40
N SER A 28 2.31 26.25 -15.15
CA SER A 28 3.47 25.46 -14.74
C SER A 28 3.37 24.04 -15.30
N LYS A 29 4.51 23.48 -15.74
CA LYS A 29 4.57 22.09 -16.20
C LYS A 29 4.33 21.14 -15.04
N VAL A 30 3.50 20.12 -15.26
CA VAL A 30 3.37 19.00 -14.35
C VAL A 30 4.55 18.07 -14.61
N ASP A 31 5.28 17.76 -13.56
CA ASP A 31 6.28 16.68 -13.58
C ASP A 31 5.50 15.34 -13.60
N ALA A 32 5.14 14.94 -14.83
CA ALA A 32 4.36 13.72 -15.10
C ALA A 32 5.32 12.58 -15.43
N VAL A 33 4.87 11.35 -15.20
CA VAL A 33 5.60 10.15 -15.57
C VAL A 33 5.71 10.11 -17.10
N ASN A 34 6.88 10.44 -17.63
CA ASN A 34 7.21 10.35 -19.04
C ASN A 34 8.48 9.53 -19.24
N ASP A 35 8.69 8.58 -18.35
CA ASP A 35 9.86 7.74 -18.32
C ASP A 35 9.80 6.70 -19.44
N LYS A 36 10.91 6.45 -20.13
CA LYS A 36 10.98 5.48 -21.24
C LYS A 36 10.63 4.06 -20.82
N TRP A 37 10.86 3.71 -19.56
CA TRP A 37 10.54 2.39 -19.03
C TRP A 37 9.03 2.13 -18.91
N ASP A 38 8.18 3.17 -18.94
CA ASP A 38 6.71 3.05 -18.86
C ASP A 38 6.04 3.14 -20.26
N GLN A 39 6.81 3.04 -21.33
CA GLN A 39 6.31 3.16 -22.71
C GLN A 39 6.46 1.84 -23.46
N PHE A 40 5.36 1.33 -23.99
CA PHE A 40 5.32 0.13 -24.81
C PHE A 40 4.71 0.46 -26.18
N GLU A 41 5.27 -0.12 -27.24
CA GLU A 41 4.81 0.09 -28.63
C GLU A 41 3.36 -0.35 -28.86
N SER A 42 2.92 -1.38 -28.14
CA SER A 42 1.56 -1.92 -28.28
C SER A 42 1.12 -2.62 -26.98
N PHE A 43 -0.19 -2.81 -26.83
CA PHE A 43 -0.72 -3.65 -25.76
C PHE A 43 -0.26 -5.12 -25.89
N LYS A 44 -0.01 -5.62 -27.11
CA LYS A 44 0.53 -6.97 -27.30
C LYS A 44 1.94 -7.09 -26.70
N THR A 45 2.79 -6.09 -26.91
CA THR A 45 4.13 -6.04 -26.33
C THR A 45 4.07 -5.94 -24.81
N TYR A 46 3.14 -5.12 -24.28
CA TYR A 46 2.89 -5.00 -22.85
C TYR A 46 2.41 -6.32 -22.23
N ASP A 47 1.47 -7.02 -22.88
CA ASP A 47 0.96 -8.31 -22.41
C ASP A 47 2.06 -9.38 -22.39
N LYS A 48 2.92 -9.41 -23.43
CA LYS A 48 4.07 -10.31 -23.48
C LYS A 48 5.02 -10.06 -22.32
N PHE A 49 5.39 -8.82 -22.08
CA PHE A 49 6.21 -8.40 -20.94
C PHE A 49 5.55 -8.81 -19.60
N THR A 50 4.26 -8.52 -19.44
CA THR A 50 3.52 -8.84 -18.23
C THR A 50 3.45 -10.35 -17.97
N ASN A 51 3.20 -11.14 -19.02
CA ASN A 51 3.19 -12.60 -18.93
C ASN A 51 4.57 -13.14 -18.50
N GLN A 52 5.65 -12.61 -19.07
CA GLN A 52 7.00 -13.07 -18.76
C GLN A 52 7.37 -12.88 -17.28
N TRP A 53 7.21 -11.68 -16.75
CA TRP A 53 7.60 -11.43 -15.37
C TRP A 53 6.64 -12.10 -14.37
N LEU A 54 5.34 -12.18 -14.67
CA LEU A 54 4.38 -12.91 -13.81
C LEU A 54 4.68 -14.40 -13.77
N ASN A 55 5.06 -15.01 -14.90
CA ASN A 55 5.44 -16.42 -14.96
C ASN A 55 6.68 -16.69 -14.10
N GLU A 56 7.70 -15.84 -14.18
CA GLU A 56 8.87 -15.94 -13.32
C GLU A 56 8.52 -15.73 -11.83
N CYS A 57 7.65 -14.77 -11.52
CA CYS A 57 7.14 -14.61 -10.16
C CYS A 57 6.44 -15.89 -9.66
N LYS A 58 5.63 -16.54 -10.51
CA LYS A 58 4.98 -17.80 -10.16
C LYS A 58 5.98 -18.92 -9.87
N ARG A 59 7.04 -19.01 -10.66
CA ARG A 59 8.10 -20.01 -10.49
C ARG A 59 8.81 -19.87 -9.12
N ILE A 60 9.21 -18.64 -8.79
CA ILE A 60 10.01 -18.35 -7.59
C ILE A 60 9.16 -18.16 -6.33
N LEU A 61 7.84 -18.00 -6.45
CA LEU A 61 6.92 -17.92 -5.32
C LEU A 61 6.78 -19.30 -4.68
N LYS A 62 6.89 -19.39 -3.36
CA LYS A 62 6.67 -20.61 -2.59
C LYS A 62 5.26 -21.18 -2.84
N LYS A 63 5.08 -22.49 -2.61
CA LYS A 63 3.81 -23.20 -2.77
C LYS A 63 2.63 -22.53 -2.04
N ASN A 64 2.89 -21.98 -0.85
CA ASN A 64 1.92 -21.28 -0.02
C ASN A 64 2.10 -19.76 -0.06
N GLY A 65 2.91 -19.25 -0.98
CA GLY A 65 3.15 -17.82 -1.13
C GLY A 65 2.00 -17.09 -1.82
N SER A 66 2.04 -15.76 -1.71
CA SER A 66 1.07 -14.88 -2.34
C SER A 66 1.75 -13.72 -3.06
N ILE A 67 1.07 -13.18 -4.06
CA ILE A 67 1.53 -12.03 -4.85
C ILE A 67 0.52 -10.89 -4.76
N TRP A 68 1.03 -9.68 -4.65
CA TRP A 68 0.30 -8.44 -4.75
C TRP A 68 0.78 -7.67 -5.98
N VAL A 69 -0.12 -7.29 -6.84
CA VAL A 69 0.20 -6.44 -8.00
C VAL A 69 -0.65 -5.20 -7.96
N ILE A 70 -0.02 -4.03 -7.96
CA ILE A 70 -0.72 -2.75 -8.00
C ILE A 70 -0.77 -2.20 -9.42
N GLY A 71 -1.84 -1.51 -9.74
CA GLY A 71 -1.99 -0.84 -11.02
C GLY A 71 -3.12 0.18 -11.02
N SER A 72 -3.20 0.91 -12.13
CA SER A 72 -4.29 1.83 -12.41
C SER A 72 -5.20 1.27 -13.50
N TYR A 73 -6.25 2.01 -13.84
CA TYR A 73 -7.16 1.64 -14.94
C TYR A 73 -6.47 1.46 -16.30
N HIS A 74 -5.22 1.93 -16.46
CA HIS A 74 -4.47 1.74 -17.71
C HIS A 74 -4.02 0.30 -17.91
N ASN A 75 -3.67 -0.41 -16.85
CA ASN A 75 -3.03 -1.72 -16.94
C ASN A 75 -3.70 -2.83 -16.13
N ILE A 76 -4.38 -2.50 -15.03
CA ILE A 76 -4.80 -3.51 -14.03
C ILE A 76 -5.72 -4.59 -14.61
N PHE A 77 -6.58 -4.26 -15.55
CA PHE A 77 -7.49 -5.24 -16.19
C PHE A 77 -6.72 -6.26 -17.04
N ARG A 78 -5.64 -5.82 -17.73
CA ARG A 78 -4.78 -6.70 -18.52
C ARG A 78 -3.93 -7.58 -17.61
N VAL A 79 -3.35 -6.99 -16.57
CA VAL A 79 -2.61 -7.70 -15.52
C VAL A 79 -3.49 -8.75 -14.86
N GLY A 80 -4.72 -8.41 -14.47
CA GLY A 80 -5.68 -9.33 -13.85
C GLY A 80 -6.02 -10.51 -14.75
N LYS A 81 -6.24 -10.27 -16.05
CA LYS A 81 -6.44 -11.34 -17.03
C LYS A 81 -5.23 -12.30 -17.07
N ILE A 82 -4.01 -11.75 -17.18
CA ILE A 82 -2.80 -12.57 -17.28
C ILE A 82 -2.54 -13.35 -15.98
N ILE A 83 -2.82 -12.78 -14.81
CA ILE A 83 -2.78 -13.47 -13.52
C ILE A 83 -3.68 -14.71 -13.54
N GLN A 84 -4.90 -14.59 -14.08
CA GLN A 84 -5.85 -15.71 -14.19
C GLN A 84 -5.40 -16.72 -15.25
N ASP A 85 -4.92 -16.28 -16.42
CA ASP A 85 -4.39 -17.14 -17.47
C ASP A 85 -3.19 -17.99 -17.01
N LEU A 86 -2.41 -17.47 -16.05
CA LEU A 86 -1.30 -18.16 -15.43
C LEU A 86 -1.72 -19.02 -14.22
N ASP A 87 -3.01 -19.28 -14.00
CA ASP A 87 -3.54 -20.09 -12.88
C ASP A 87 -3.11 -19.61 -11.49
N PHE A 88 -2.91 -18.33 -11.29
CA PHE A 88 -2.92 -17.77 -9.95
C PHE A 88 -4.36 -17.75 -9.43
N TRP A 89 -4.55 -17.92 -8.12
CA TRP A 89 -5.85 -17.83 -7.51
C TRP A 89 -6.05 -16.47 -6.86
N ILE A 90 -6.88 -15.61 -7.48
CA ILE A 90 -7.19 -14.28 -6.96
C ILE A 90 -7.97 -14.43 -5.65
N LEU A 91 -7.49 -13.78 -4.60
CA LEU A 91 -8.08 -13.75 -3.25
C LEU A 91 -8.95 -12.52 -3.06
N ASN A 92 -8.44 -11.35 -3.46
CA ASN A 92 -9.15 -10.06 -3.44
C ASN A 92 -8.62 -9.13 -4.53
N ASP A 93 -9.49 -8.24 -4.96
CA ASP A 93 -9.14 -6.92 -5.44
C ASP A 93 -9.24 -5.93 -4.27
N VAL A 94 -8.21 -5.12 -4.09
CA VAL A 94 -8.17 -4.11 -3.03
C VAL A 94 -8.05 -2.74 -3.66
N ILE A 95 -8.94 -1.84 -3.27
CA ILE A 95 -8.97 -0.46 -3.76
C ILE A 95 -8.24 0.46 -2.78
N TRP A 96 -7.11 0.99 -3.19
CA TRP A 96 -6.45 2.07 -2.48
C TRP A 96 -7.05 3.41 -2.89
N ASN A 97 -7.95 3.94 -2.06
CA ASN A 97 -8.49 5.31 -2.19
C ASN A 97 -7.45 6.33 -1.71
N LYS A 98 -7.02 7.20 -2.62
CA LYS A 98 -6.08 8.28 -2.35
C LYS A 98 -6.82 9.41 -1.63
N LYS A 99 -6.46 9.72 -0.38
CA LYS A 99 -7.09 10.84 0.36
C LYS A 99 -6.85 12.21 -0.29
N ASN A 100 -5.75 12.35 -1.03
CA ASN A 100 -5.32 13.59 -1.67
C ASN A 100 -4.91 13.34 -3.14
N PRO A 101 -5.85 12.87 -4.00
CA PRO A 101 -5.55 12.59 -5.39
C PRO A 101 -5.21 13.86 -6.16
N MET A 102 -4.37 13.70 -7.19
CA MET A 102 -4.09 14.82 -8.10
C MET A 102 -5.31 15.11 -8.95
N PRO A 103 -5.79 16.36 -8.99
CA PRO A 103 -6.98 16.71 -9.77
C PRO A 103 -6.76 16.52 -11.28
N ASN A 104 -7.85 16.32 -12.01
CA ASN A 104 -7.84 16.40 -13.46
C ASN A 104 -7.91 17.88 -13.88
N PHE A 105 -6.76 18.46 -14.20
CA PHE A 105 -6.68 19.90 -14.51
C PHE A 105 -7.47 20.33 -15.74
N ARG A 106 -7.77 19.41 -16.67
CA ARG A 106 -8.58 19.73 -17.86
C ARG A 106 -10.08 19.64 -17.62
N GLY A 107 -10.51 19.05 -16.50
CA GLY A 107 -11.93 18.87 -16.20
C GLY A 107 -12.70 17.99 -17.19
N THR A 108 -12.03 17.18 -18.02
CA THR A 108 -12.62 16.38 -19.09
C THR A 108 -13.02 14.97 -18.68
N ARG A 109 -12.64 14.55 -17.47
CA ARG A 109 -12.95 13.24 -16.88
C ARG A 109 -12.86 13.31 -15.36
N PHE A 110 -13.29 12.26 -14.68
CA PHE A 110 -13.16 12.15 -13.23
C PHE A 110 -11.70 12.18 -12.77
N THR A 111 -11.45 12.72 -11.58
CA THR A 111 -10.17 12.62 -10.90
C THR A 111 -9.84 11.15 -10.63
N ASN A 112 -8.63 10.71 -11.01
CA ASN A 112 -8.16 9.35 -10.72
C ASN A 112 -7.82 9.23 -9.23
N ALA A 113 -8.82 8.93 -8.41
CA ALA A 113 -8.72 8.93 -6.96
C ALA A 113 -8.34 7.59 -6.34
N HIS A 114 -8.11 6.54 -7.14
CA HIS A 114 -7.73 5.22 -6.60
C HIS A 114 -6.73 4.49 -7.49
N GLU A 115 -6.10 3.49 -6.91
CA GLU A 115 -5.40 2.41 -7.59
C GLU A 115 -5.94 1.08 -7.08
N THR A 116 -5.85 0.05 -7.93
CA THR A 116 -6.31 -1.30 -7.61
C THR A 116 -5.11 -2.19 -7.34
N LEU A 117 -5.20 -2.99 -6.28
CA LEU A 117 -4.25 -4.06 -6.00
C LEU A 117 -4.94 -5.40 -6.20
N ILE A 118 -4.34 -6.30 -6.97
CA ILE A 118 -4.78 -7.69 -7.06
C ILE A 118 -3.94 -8.49 -6.08
N TRP A 119 -4.59 -9.17 -5.15
CA TRP A 119 -3.97 -10.13 -4.26
C TRP A 119 -4.32 -11.54 -4.69
N ALA A 120 -3.30 -12.35 -4.95
CA ALA A 120 -3.49 -13.71 -5.42
C ALA A 120 -2.52 -14.67 -4.72
N SER A 121 -2.96 -15.91 -4.50
CA SER A 121 -2.08 -17.02 -4.11
C SER A 121 -1.54 -17.75 -5.34
N LYS A 122 -0.44 -18.51 -5.16
CA LYS A 122 0.22 -19.26 -6.24
C LYS A 122 -0.76 -20.16 -7.00
N ASN A 123 -1.71 -20.75 -6.30
CA ASN A 123 -2.80 -21.56 -6.87
C ASN A 123 -3.95 -21.73 -5.85
N LYS A 124 -5.07 -22.31 -6.27
CA LYS A 124 -6.28 -22.52 -5.46
C LYS A 124 -6.03 -23.34 -4.19
N LYS A 125 -5.01 -24.22 -4.16
CA LYS A 125 -4.71 -25.10 -3.03
C LYS A 125 -3.71 -24.50 -2.05
N SER A 126 -3.14 -23.33 -2.34
CA SER A 126 -2.16 -22.66 -1.48
C SER A 126 -2.77 -22.30 -0.12
N LYS A 127 -2.02 -22.61 0.95
CA LYS A 127 -2.34 -22.20 2.32
C LYS A 127 -1.60 -20.89 2.63
N TYR A 128 -2.06 -19.82 2.01
CA TYR A 128 -1.43 -18.49 2.14
C TYR A 128 -1.58 -17.90 3.54
N THR A 129 -0.65 -17.05 3.92
CA THR A 129 -0.72 -16.30 5.19
C THR A 129 -1.71 -15.15 5.09
N PHE A 130 -2.60 -15.04 6.09
CA PHE A 130 -3.41 -13.86 6.32
C PHE A 130 -3.51 -13.54 7.81
N ASN A 131 -2.87 -12.46 8.23
CA ASN A 131 -2.80 -12.04 9.62
C ASN A 131 -4.07 -11.27 10.03
N TYR A 132 -5.18 -11.99 10.16
CA TYR A 132 -6.52 -11.46 10.41
C TYR A 132 -6.58 -10.52 11.62
N GLN A 133 -5.99 -10.92 12.76
CA GLN A 133 -6.02 -10.11 13.98
C GLN A 133 -5.23 -8.81 13.83
N SER A 134 -4.06 -8.87 13.19
CA SER A 134 -3.29 -7.66 12.87
C SER A 134 -4.09 -6.71 11.98
N MET A 135 -4.81 -7.24 11.00
CA MET A 135 -5.64 -6.41 10.12
C MET A 135 -6.84 -5.80 10.85
N LYS A 136 -7.51 -6.54 11.73
CA LYS A 136 -8.56 -5.98 12.61
C LYS A 136 -8.04 -4.80 13.41
N SER A 137 -6.81 -4.93 13.89
CA SER A 137 -6.19 -3.90 14.71
C SER A 137 -6.04 -2.55 14.01
N PHE A 138 -5.95 -2.50 12.71
CA PHE A 138 -5.92 -1.27 11.93
C PHE A 138 -7.31 -0.74 11.55
N ASN A 139 -8.38 -1.42 11.96
CA ASN A 139 -9.76 -1.09 11.58
C ASN A 139 -10.70 -1.15 12.80
N ASP A 140 -10.29 -0.56 13.92
CA ASP A 140 -11.09 -0.46 15.16
C ASP A 140 -11.67 -1.79 15.63
N ASP A 141 -10.88 -2.87 15.55
CA ASP A 141 -11.24 -4.25 15.84
C ASP A 141 -12.35 -4.83 14.96
N LEU A 142 -12.71 -4.14 13.88
CA LEU A 142 -13.60 -4.66 12.84
C LEU A 142 -12.77 -5.34 11.75
N GLN A 143 -13.38 -6.28 11.03
CA GLN A 143 -12.74 -6.91 9.87
C GLN A 143 -12.30 -5.86 8.86
N MET A 144 -11.03 -5.91 8.43
CA MET A 144 -10.50 -5.01 7.41
C MET A 144 -11.25 -5.22 6.08
N ARG A 145 -11.67 -4.11 5.49
CA ARG A 145 -12.33 -4.10 4.18
C ARG A 145 -11.32 -4.05 3.04
N SER A 146 -11.75 -4.40 1.84
CA SER A 146 -10.96 -4.29 0.61
C SER A 146 -10.84 -2.85 0.05
N THR A 147 -11.33 -1.85 0.78
CA THR A 147 -11.19 -0.42 0.43
C THR A 147 -10.35 0.28 1.49
N TRP A 148 -9.19 0.82 1.07
CA TRP A 148 -8.22 1.43 1.97
C TRP A 148 -8.06 2.92 1.71
N ASN A 149 -8.38 3.76 2.68
CA ASN A 149 -8.23 5.21 2.61
C ASN A 149 -6.84 5.61 3.12
N LEU A 150 -5.87 5.74 2.23
CA LEU A 150 -4.49 6.13 2.57
C LEU A 150 -4.05 7.33 1.72
N PRO A 151 -3.22 8.24 2.26
CA PRO A 151 -2.66 9.33 1.48
C PRO A 151 -1.66 8.80 0.44
N ILE A 152 -1.44 9.57 -0.62
CA ILE A 152 -0.27 9.36 -1.51
C ILE A 152 1.01 9.74 -0.76
N CYS A 153 2.13 9.20 -1.21
CA CYS A 153 3.45 9.59 -0.69
C CYS A 153 3.68 11.09 -0.91
N SER A 154 3.87 11.83 0.18
CA SER A 154 4.03 13.29 0.16
C SER A 154 4.85 13.79 1.36
N GLY A 155 5.12 15.10 1.41
CA GLY A 155 5.82 15.72 2.52
C GLY A 155 7.22 15.14 2.75
N LYS A 156 7.56 14.84 4.01
CA LYS A 156 8.86 14.31 4.44
C LYS A 156 9.14 12.88 3.94
N GLU A 157 8.09 12.10 3.67
CA GLU A 157 8.22 10.74 3.14
C GLU A 157 8.70 10.72 1.68
N ARG A 158 8.33 11.75 0.91
CA ARG A 158 8.67 11.86 -0.50
C ARG A 158 10.16 12.16 -0.66
N LEU A 159 10.90 11.24 -1.26
CA LEU A 159 12.32 11.41 -1.54
C LEU A 159 12.55 12.53 -2.56
N ARG A 160 13.49 13.42 -2.23
CA ARG A 160 13.88 14.55 -3.07
C ARG A 160 15.39 14.63 -3.13
N ASN A 161 15.90 14.95 -4.33
CA ASN A 161 17.28 15.33 -4.56
C ASN A 161 17.29 16.72 -5.20
N ASN A 162 17.97 17.68 -4.61
CA ASN A 162 18.01 19.08 -5.07
C ASN A 162 16.60 19.66 -5.36
N GLY A 163 15.63 19.38 -4.48
CA GLY A 163 14.24 19.85 -4.61
C GLY A 163 13.38 19.07 -5.61
N LYS A 164 13.95 18.26 -6.49
CA LYS A 164 13.24 17.41 -7.45
C LYS A 164 12.86 16.08 -6.82
N LYS A 165 11.75 15.47 -7.26
CA LYS A 165 11.37 14.12 -6.87
C LYS A 165 12.40 13.14 -7.41
N VAL A 166 12.91 12.24 -6.57
CA VAL A 166 13.82 11.16 -7.01
C VAL A 166 13.06 10.14 -7.86
N HIS A 167 11.87 9.77 -7.45
CA HIS A 167 11.03 8.80 -8.17
C HIS A 167 9.62 9.37 -8.35
N SER A 168 9.09 9.34 -9.56
CA SER A 168 7.80 9.96 -9.91
C SER A 168 6.62 9.30 -9.19
N THR A 169 6.66 7.97 -9.01
CA THR A 169 5.55 7.13 -8.50
C THR A 169 5.84 6.44 -7.18
N GLN A 170 6.70 7.00 -6.31
CA GLN A 170 7.00 6.42 -5.00
C GLN A 170 5.70 6.07 -4.25
N LYS A 171 5.55 4.80 -3.84
CA LYS A 171 4.40 4.34 -3.04
C LYS A 171 4.59 4.70 -1.56
N PRO A 172 3.49 4.99 -0.83
CA PRO A 172 3.56 5.32 0.59
C PRO A 172 3.90 4.08 1.44
N GLU A 173 4.71 4.25 2.47
CA GLU A 173 5.06 3.17 3.40
C GLU A 173 3.82 2.56 4.09
N ALA A 174 2.81 3.37 4.40
CA ALA A 174 1.58 2.90 5.01
C ALA A 174 0.84 1.85 4.17
N LEU A 175 0.93 1.94 2.83
CA LEU A 175 0.36 0.94 1.92
C LEU A 175 1.14 -0.39 2.03
N LEU A 176 2.47 -0.31 1.88
CA LEU A 176 3.35 -1.50 1.94
C LEU A 176 3.34 -2.15 3.33
N HIS A 177 3.27 -1.34 4.40
CA HIS A 177 3.14 -1.83 5.77
C HIS A 177 1.90 -2.73 5.91
N ARG A 178 0.75 -2.28 5.39
CA ARG A 178 -0.50 -3.05 5.45
C ARG A 178 -0.41 -4.34 4.63
N ILE A 179 0.14 -4.28 3.42
CA ILE A 179 0.32 -5.43 2.53
C ILE A 179 1.22 -6.48 3.18
N ILE A 180 2.42 -6.09 3.60
CA ILE A 180 3.43 -7.00 4.13
C ILE A 180 2.96 -7.60 5.47
N LEU A 181 2.38 -6.79 6.35
CA LEU A 181 1.87 -7.30 7.61
C LEU A 181 0.67 -8.23 7.43
N ALA A 182 -0.20 -7.99 6.43
CA ALA A 182 -1.34 -8.85 6.15
C ALA A 182 -0.92 -10.24 5.69
N SER A 183 0.12 -10.33 4.84
CA SER A 183 0.40 -11.53 4.04
C SER A 183 1.73 -12.22 4.35
N SER A 184 2.46 -11.78 5.39
CA SER A 184 3.73 -12.39 5.79
C SER A 184 3.95 -12.41 7.29
N ASN A 185 4.86 -13.26 7.74
CA ASN A 185 5.34 -13.35 9.11
C ASN A 185 6.78 -12.84 9.22
N LYS A 186 7.25 -12.54 10.46
CA LYS A 186 8.64 -12.18 10.72
C LYS A 186 9.57 -13.30 10.24
N GLY A 187 10.64 -12.93 9.53
CA GLY A 187 11.58 -13.87 8.92
C GLY A 187 11.18 -14.38 7.52
N ASP A 188 9.99 -14.06 7.03
CA ASP A 188 9.59 -14.38 5.64
C ASP A 188 10.39 -13.58 4.61
N PHE A 189 10.51 -14.12 3.41
CA PHE A 189 11.21 -13.51 2.28
C PHE A 189 10.23 -12.76 1.37
N ILE A 190 10.48 -11.47 1.21
CA ILE A 190 9.67 -10.56 0.39
C ILE A 190 10.47 -10.19 -0.86
N LEU A 191 9.84 -10.27 -2.03
CA LEU A 191 10.42 -9.79 -3.30
C LEU A 191 9.64 -8.60 -3.84
N ASP A 192 10.38 -7.62 -4.35
CA ASP A 192 9.85 -6.57 -5.23
C ASP A 192 10.64 -6.58 -6.56
N PRO A 193 10.05 -7.09 -7.66
CA PRO A 193 10.73 -7.12 -8.96
C PRO A 193 10.81 -5.74 -9.64
N PHE A 194 10.19 -4.71 -9.07
CA PHE A 194 10.18 -3.33 -9.57
C PHE A 194 10.44 -2.35 -8.42
N LEU A 195 11.62 -2.47 -7.78
CA LEU A 195 11.91 -1.90 -6.47
C LEU A 195 11.75 -0.36 -6.40
N GLY A 196 12.06 0.35 -7.48
CA GLY A 196 12.00 1.80 -7.54
C GLY A 196 12.79 2.45 -6.41
N SER A 197 12.11 3.26 -5.60
CA SER A 197 12.70 3.96 -4.45
C SER A 197 12.88 3.10 -3.18
N GLY A 198 12.67 1.79 -3.24
CA GLY A 198 12.92 0.85 -2.15
C GLY A 198 11.87 0.80 -1.04
N THR A 199 10.65 1.29 -1.25
CA THR A 199 9.63 1.33 -0.19
C THR A 199 9.31 -0.06 0.36
N THR A 200 9.17 -1.06 -0.51
CA THR A 200 8.93 -2.46 -0.11
C THR A 200 10.04 -3.00 0.78
N ALA A 201 11.29 -2.79 0.40
CA ALA A 201 12.44 -3.25 1.17
C ALA A 201 12.58 -2.54 2.52
N VAL A 202 12.35 -1.22 2.56
CA VAL A 202 12.33 -0.44 3.80
C VAL A 202 11.29 -0.97 4.77
N VAL A 203 10.06 -1.17 4.31
CA VAL A 203 8.97 -1.66 5.17
C VAL A 203 9.22 -3.11 5.59
N SER A 204 9.72 -3.97 4.70
CA SER A 204 10.10 -5.34 5.04
C SER A 204 11.15 -5.37 6.14
N LYS A 205 12.21 -4.55 6.03
CA LYS A 205 13.25 -4.42 7.06
C LYS A 205 12.67 -3.93 8.38
N LYS A 206 11.85 -2.88 8.37
CA LYS A 206 11.18 -2.35 9.57
C LYS A 206 10.39 -3.43 10.31
N LEU A 207 9.73 -4.32 9.57
CA LEU A 207 8.89 -5.38 10.10
C LEU A 207 9.65 -6.68 10.40
N GLY A 208 10.97 -6.74 10.26
CA GLY A 208 11.78 -7.93 10.51
C GLY A 208 11.61 -9.04 9.46
N ARG A 209 11.31 -8.70 8.21
CA ARG A 209 11.27 -9.60 7.06
C ARG A 209 12.56 -9.48 6.27
N TYR A 210 12.98 -10.57 5.63
CA TYR A 210 14.02 -10.52 4.60
C TYR A 210 13.42 -9.93 3.32
N TYR A 211 14.24 -9.23 2.55
CA TYR A 211 13.79 -8.59 1.32
C TYR A 211 14.79 -8.80 0.20
N PHE A 212 14.25 -8.87 -1.01
CA PHE A 212 14.98 -8.79 -2.26
C PHE A 212 14.28 -7.77 -3.16
N GLY A 213 15.06 -7.04 -3.93
CA GLY A 213 14.52 -6.07 -4.87
C GLY A 213 15.32 -6.08 -6.17
N VAL A 214 14.62 -5.89 -7.27
CA VAL A 214 15.24 -5.71 -8.59
C VAL A 214 14.94 -4.29 -9.06
N GLU A 215 15.99 -3.56 -9.45
CA GLU A 215 15.87 -2.23 -10.01
C GLU A 215 16.83 -2.10 -11.18
N LYS A 216 16.33 -1.63 -12.31
CA LYS A 216 17.09 -1.48 -13.55
C LYS A 216 17.86 -0.16 -13.58
N GLU A 217 17.24 0.91 -13.08
CA GLU A 217 17.80 2.25 -13.13
C GLU A 217 18.79 2.45 -11.97
N LYS A 218 20.05 2.65 -12.29
CA LYS A 218 21.13 2.78 -11.31
C LYS A 218 20.87 3.87 -10.27
N GLU A 219 20.33 5.01 -10.68
CA GLU A 219 20.01 6.13 -9.79
C GLU A 219 18.98 5.73 -8.73
N TYR A 220 17.91 5.01 -9.12
CA TYR A 220 16.90 4.51 -8.19
C TYR A 220 17.47 3.45 -7.26
N PHE A 221 18.31 2.56 -7.78
CA PHE A 221 18.99 1.54 -6.99
C PHE A 221 19.87 2.15 -5.89
N GLU A 222 20.69 3.18 -6.20
CA GLU A 222 21.55 3.85 -5.24
C GLU A 222 20.74 4.51 -4.13
N VAL A 223 19.67 5.23 -4.48
CA VAL A 223 18.77 5.86 -3.50
C VAL A 223 18.05 4.82 -2.63
N ALA A 224 17.58 3.74 -3.23
CA ALA A 224 16.96 2.64 -2.48
C ALA A 224 17.92 2.03 -1.46
N ASN A 225 19.16 1.76 -1.86
CA ASN A 225 20.18 1.19 -0.97
C ASN A 225 20.53 2.12 0.19
N GLU A 226 20.71 3.41 -0.06
CA GLU A 226 20.95 4.39 1.00
C GLU A 226 19.78 4.44 1.99
N ARG A 227 18.55 4.51 1.48
CA ARG A 227 17.34 4.52 2.30
C ARG A 227 17.23 3.27 3.16
N ILE A 228 17.47 2.09 2.59
CA ILE A 228 17.42 0.80 3.28
C ILE A 228 18.51 0.73 4.36
N LYS A 229 19.74 1.19 4.04
CA LYS A 229 20.86 1.22 4.99
C LYS A 229 20.50 2.03 6.24
N ASN A 230 19.88 3.20 6.06
CA ASN A 230 19.50 4.12 7.11
C ASN A 230 18.19 3.73 7.84
N THR A 231 17.59 2.59 7.50
CA THR A 231 16.36 2.11 8.12
C THR A 231 16.67 1.16 9.27
N ASN A 232 16.09 1.41 10.44
CA ASN A 232 16.15 0.51 11.60
C ASN A 232 14.96 -0.46 11.62
N ILE A 233 15.16 -1.63 12.22
CA ILE A 233 14.07 -2.56 12.53
C ILE A 233 13.22 -1.91 13.64
N ILE A 234 11.91 -1.98 13.51
CA ILE A 234 10.99 -1.55 14.57
C ILE A 234 10.97 -2.64 15.64
N ASP A 235 11.24 -2.26 16.88
CA ASP A 235 11.30 -3.19 18.01
C ASP A 235 9.95 -3.89 18.22
N ASP A 236 10.00 -5.19 18.52
CA ASP A 236 8.80 -6.01 18.79
C ASP A 236 7.96 -5.42 19.94
N GLU A 237 8.60 -4.75 20.91
CA GLU A 237 7.93 -4.06 22.00
C GLU A 237 6.95 -2.97 21.52
N PHE A 238 7.28 -2.25 20.45
CA PHE A 238 6.37 -1.28 19.85
C PHE A 238 5.21 -1.97 19.11
N LEU A 239 5.47 -3.07 18.41
CA LEU A 239 4.41 -3.85 17.75
C LEU A 239 3.52 -4.56 18.78
N ASP A 240 4.08 -4.99 19.90
CA ASP A 240 3.34 -5.60 21.01
C ASP A 240 2.59 -4.54 21.84
N THR A 241 3.09 -3.30 21.96
CA THR A 241 2.33 -2.18 22.54
C THR A 241 1.12 -1.84 21.68
N LEU A 242 1.21 -1.92 20.36
CA LEU A 242 0.04 -1.77 19.47
C LEU A 242 -0.96 -2.92 19.65
N LYS A 243 -0.49 -4.16 19.93
CA LYS A 243 -1.34 -5.30 20.29
C LYS A 243 -1.89 -5.19 21.71
N ASN A 244 -1.08 -4.81 22.67
CA ASN A 244 -1.41 -4.77 24.09
C ASN A 244 -2.27 -3.58 24.51
N ASN A 245 -2.22 -2.45 23.79
CA ASN A 245 -3.20 -1.36 23.99
C ASN A 245 -4.65 -1.78 23.69
N LYS A 246 -4.85 -2.97 23.11
CA LYS A 246 -6.14 -3.56 22.77
C LYS A 246 -6.63 -4.60 23.75
N SER A 247 -5.76 -5.13 24.60
CA SER A 247 -6.14 -6.02 25.71
C SER A 247 -6.71 -5.26 26.91
N LYS A 248 -6.64 -3.92 26.93
CA LYS A 248 -7.36 -3.14 27.94
C LYS A 248 -8.85 -3.22 27.62
N PRO A 249 -9.66 -3.76 28.53
CA PRO A 249 -11.10 -3.85 28.30
C PRO A 249 -11.60 -2.43 28.02
N ARG A 250 -12.28 -2.25 26.87
CA ARG A 250 -12.99 -1.00 26.58
C ARG A 250 -14.08 -0.89 27.64
N ILE A 251 -13.96 0.09 28.53
CA ILE A 251 -15.03 0.39 29.45
C ILE A 251 -16.18 0.95 28.61
N PRO A 252 -17.35 0.31 28.58
CA PRO A 252 -18.50 0.85 27.87
C PRO A 252 -18.78 2.28 28.30
N PHE A 253 -19.15 3.14 27.35
CA PHE A 253 -19.39 4.56 27.66
C PHE A 253 -20.46 4.74 28.75
N GLY A 254 -21.52 3.90 28.73
CA GLY A 254 -22.52 3.86 29.79
C GLY A 254 -21.92 3.61 31.16
N SER A 255 -20.97 2.69 31.29
CA SER A 255 -20.30 2.42 32.57
C SER A 255 -19.46 3.60 33.06
N LEU A 256 -18.91 4.43 32.17
CA LEU A 256 -18.22 5.66 32.56
C LEU A 256 -19.18 6.71 33.15
N ILE A 257 -20.41 6.74 32.64
CA ILE A 257 -21.50 7.59 33.20
C ILE A 257 -21.95 7.04 34.55
N GLU A 258 -22.21 5.73 34.66
CA GLU A 258 -22.62 5.05 35.90
C GLU A 258 -21.58 5.23 37.02
N LEU A 259 -20.28 5.18 36.68
CA LEU A 259 -19.18 5.42 37.61
C LEU A 259 -18.96 6.90 37.94
N GLY A 260 -19.76 7.81 37.37
CA GLY A 260 -19.64 9.24 37.56
C GLY A 260 -18.37 9.89 36.96
N LEU A 261 -17.63 9.14 36.14
CA LEU A 261 -16.43 9.63 35.49
C LEU A 261 -16.75 10.57 34.33
N ILE A 262 -17.92 10.40 33.71
CA ILE A 262 -18.47 11.29 32.68
C ILE A 262 -19.86 11.74 33.15
N LYS A 263 -20.08 13.05 33.18
CA LYS A 263 -21.37 13.64 33.61
C LYS A 263 -22.13 14.20 32.39
N PRO A 264 -23.47 14.20 32.45
CA PRO A 264 -24.27 14.95 31.47
C PRO A 264 -23.80 16.40 31.35
N GLY A 265 -23.77 16.95 30.15
CA GLY A 265 -23.30 18.30 29.87
C GLY A 265 -21.81 18.40 29.53
N ILE A 266 -21.00 17.36 29.73
CA ILE A 266 -19.59 17.35 29.29
C ILE A 266 -19.51 17.39 27.78
N GLU A 267 -18.67 18.29 27.30
CA GLU A 267 -18.33 18.41 25.89
C GLU A 267 -17.06 17.59 25.59
N ILE A 268 -17.13 16.79 24.54
CA ILE A 268 -16.02 15.97 24.06
C ILE A 268 -15.34 16.74 22.93
N TYR A 269 -14.04 16.92 23.05
CA TYR A 269 -13.25 17.68 22.09
C TYR A 269 -12.37 16.75 21.24
N ASP A 270 -12.14 17.13 19.98
CA ASP A 270 -11.13 16.52 19.14
C ASP A 270 -9.71 17.00 19.53
N GLN A 271 -8.68 16.43 18.91
CA GLN A 271 -7.28 16.83 19.12
C GLN A 271 -6.99 18.31 18.79
N LYS A 272 -7.86 18.97 18.01
CA LYS A 272 -7.76 20.38 17.65
C LYS A 272 -8.60 21.29 18.56
N LYS A 273 -9.09 20.76 19.69
CA LYS A 273 -9.96 21.46 20.65
C LYS A 273 -11.26 21.99 20.04
N LYS A 274 -11.78 21.34 19.01
CA LYS A 274 -13.12 21.58 18.51
C LYS A 274 -14.11 20.67 19.23
N ILE A 275 -15.26 21.20 19.59
CA ILE A 275 -16.34 20.41 20.16
C ILE A 275 -16.73 19.34 19.15
N TYR A 276 -16.59 18.08 19.54
CA TYR A 276 -16.90 16.94 18.70
C TYR A 276 -18.27 16.35 19.02
N ALA A 277 -18.61 16.33 20.30
CA ALA A 277 -19.88 15.81 20.77
C ALA A 277 -20.19 16.34 22.17
N LYS A 278 -21.46 16.22 22.58
CA LYS A 278 -21.92 16.55 23.94
C LYS A 278 -22.67 15.38 24.55
N VAL A 279 -22.38 15.11 25.82
CA VAL A 279 -23.10 14.07 26.56
C VAL A 279 -24.43 14.64 27.01
N MET A 280 -25.53 14.00 26.63
CA MET A 280 -26.88 14.40 26.95
C MET A 280 -27.30 13.86 28.34
N VAL A 281 -28.41 14.37 28.90
CA VAL A 281 -28.93 13.95 30.20
C VAL A 281 -29.33 12.47 30.24
N ASP A 282 -29.75 11.93 29.09
CA ASP A 282 -30.11 10.53 28.91
C ASP A 282 -28.90 9.61 28.66
N GLY A 283 -27.68 10.17 28.73
CA GLY A 283 -26.44 9.44 28.47
C GLY A 283 -26.13 9.23 26.97
N SER A 284 -26.97 9.74 26.07
CA SER A 284 -26.65 9.73 24.63
C SER A 284 -25.56 10.75 24.28
N ILE A 285 -24.91 10.58 23.14
CA ILE A 285 -23.91 11.50 22.61
C ILE A 285 -24.51 12.17 21.36
N LYS A 286 -24.50 13.49 21.32
CA LYS A 286 -24.90 14.30 20.17
C LYS A 286 -23.79 15.24 19.74
#